data_b16a75f80ba34297dc2e0a08fbed7492
#
_entry.id   b16a75f80ba34297dc2e0a08fbed7492
#
_cell.length_a   1.000
_cell.length_b   1.000
_cell.length_c   1.000
_cell.angle_alpha   90.00
_cell.angle_beta   90.00
_cell.angle_gamma   90.00
#
_symmetry.space_group_name_H-M   'P 1'
#
loop_
_entity.id
_entity.type
_entity.pdbx_description
1 polymer ?
#
loop_
_entity_poly.entity_id
_entity_poly.type
_entity_poly.pdbx_seq_one_letter_code
_entity_poly.pdbx_strand_id
1 'polypeptide(L)'
;MNKTSLRPFLLKAAALLLIASPAVAQKKVPQFVITAKVAHFTDSVVYLNYGTLGASKTDTVKVTNGSFTFKGHVNEPVPGFLFSKTYKVKIELFIENTPISIVDDVDSTYYAKVTGKGVTQEFEAFNQKLMDNRRRTIALFQKAYDAKQAGDSVTAKMLQAKADSQYNWEFKARIAYPGEHPKSYVGAKELLAYTSTNTLGSAIKMFDKLDPSIKASNIGKEIAARIELLSKVEEGKPAQEFTQSTPDGKSVKLADFKGKYVLIEFWASWCGPCRAENPNLLKQYKMYNTKGFDILSVSLDKDKEPWLKAVEHDALPWTQVSDLKGWNNEVAVLYGIRAVPASFLVDPSGKIVATGLRGETLNQKLESLFGKAN
;
A
#
# COMPACT_ATOMS: atom_id res chain seq x y z
N MET A 1 27.88 -71.11 -79.97
CA MET A 1 28.81 -69.97 -79.86
C MET A 1 27.98 -68.81 -79.39
N ASN A 2 27.93 -68.50 -78.13
CA ASN A 2 27.31 -67.29 -77.62
C ASN A 2 28.14 -66.80 -76.41
N LYS A 3 28.75 -65.64 -76.59
CA LYS A 3 29.55 -64.94 -75.56
C LYS A 3 28.58 -64.14 -74.65
N THR A 4 28.52 -64.56 -73.40
CA THR A 4 27.85 -63.75 -72.34
C THR A 4 28.87 -62.79 -71.73
N SER A 5 28.57 -61.46 -71.88
CA SER A 5 29.37 -60.41 -71.28
C SER A 5 28.87 -60.15 -69.83
N LEU A 6 29.79 -60.25 -68.86
CA LEU A 6 29.57 -59.84 -67.47
C LEU A 6 29.70 -58.27 -67.42
N ARG A 7 28.70 -57.62 -66.90
CA ARG A 7 28.75 -56.19 -66.49
C ARG A 7 29.11 -56.11 -64.98
N PRO A 8 30.03 -55.27 -64.56
CA PRO A 8 30.32 -55.09 -63.14
C PRO A 8 29.30 -54.16 -62.48
N PHE A 9 28.77 -54.61 -61.32
CA PHE A 9 27.93 -53.85 -60.40
C PHE A 9 28.81 -52.83 -59.63
N LEU A 10 28.63 -51.54 -59.88
CA LEU A 10 29.21 -50.47 -59.06
C LEU A 10 28.31 -50.24 -57.81
N LEU A 11 28.80 -50.68 -56.65
CA LEU A 11 28.25 -50.30 -55.36
C LEU A 11 28.56 -48.83 -55.10
N LYS A 12 27.52 -47.97 -55.12
CA LYS A 12 27.60 -46.59 -54.60
C LYS A 12 27.49 -46.66 -53.09
N ALA A 13 28.57 -46.45 -52.34
CA ALA A 13 28.53 -46.19 -50.92
C ALA A 13 27.97 -44.80 -50.67
N ALA A 14 26.78 -44.71 -50.13
CA ALA A 14 26.21 -43.46 -49.65
C ALA A 14 26.83 -43.13 -48.27
N ALA A 15 27.72 -42.16 -48.22
CA ALA A 15 28.25 -41.63 -46.97
C ALA A 15 27.13 -40.76 -46.30
N LEU A 16 26.53 -41.27 -45.20
CA LEU A 16 25.65 -40.50 -44.33
C LEU A 16 26.50 -39.50 -43.57
N LEU A 17 26.50 -38.25 -43.97
CA LEU A 17 27.00 -37.11 -43.21
C LEU A 17 26.01 -36.87 -42.04
N LEU A 18 26.31 -37.33 -40.83
CA LEU A 18 25.69 -36.92 -39.57
C LEU A 18 26.04 -35.45 -39.32
N ILE A 19 25.15 -34.55 -39.70
CA ILE A 19 25.23 -33.14 -39.31
C ILE A 19 24.86 -33.12 -37.79
N ALA A 20 25.87 -33.07 -36.94
CA ALA A 20 25.70 -32.77 -35.53
C ALA A 20 25.27 -31.30 -35.43
N SER A 21 23.97 -31.08 -35.26
CA SER A 21 23.45 -29.73 -34.90
C SER A 21 24.02 -29.36 -33.54
N PRO A 22 24.68 -28.20 -33.41
CA PRO A 22 25.08 -27.77 -32.07
C PRO A 22 23.81 -27.58 -31.22
N ALA A 23 23.72 -28.36 -30.14
CA ALA A 23 22.70 -28.12 -29.14
C ALA A 23 22.91 -26.72 -28.57
N VAL A 24 22.11 -25.75 -29.01
CA VAL A 24 22.07 -24.44 -28.41
C VAL A 24 21.58 -24.67 -26.99
N ALA A 25 22.50 -24.59 -26.03
CA ALA A 25 22.16 -24.67 -24.62
C ALA A 25 21.17 -23.50 -24.34
N GLN A 26 19.92 -23.85 -24.16
CA GLN A 26 18.89 -22.87 -23.78
C GLN A 26 19.36 -22.22 -22.47
N LYS A 27 19.69 -20.92 -22.54
CA LYS A 27 20.09 -20.13 -21.37
C LYS A 27 18.94 -20.23 -20.36
N LYS A 28 19.14 -20.95 -19.26
CA LYS A 28 18.15 -21.06 -18.18
C LYS A 28 17.77 -19.64 -17.74
N VAL A 29 16.52 -19.25 -17.92
CA VAL A 29 16.01 -17.97 -17.43
C VAL A 29 16.19 -17.98 -15.92
N PRO A 30 16.86 -16.98 -15.32
CA PRO A 30 17.02 -16.89 -13.87
C PRO A 30 15.65 -16.90 -13.20
N GLN A 31 15.51 -17.64 -12.11
CA GLN A 31 14.25 -17.77 -11.37
C GLN A 31 14.48 -17.49 -9.89
N PHE A 32 13.46 -16.95 -9.23
CA PHE A 32 13.42 -16.98 -7.77
C PHE A 32 12.99 -18.38 -7.29
N VAL A 33 13.54 -18.78 -6.15
CA VAL A 33 13.09 -19.95 -5.40
C VAL A 33 12.96 -19.53 -3.94
N ILE A 34 11.73 -19.44 -3.44
CA ILE A 34 11.46 -19.12 -2.04
C ILE A 34 11.18 -20.44 -1.33
N THR A 35 12.04 -20.83 -0.40
CA THR A 35 11.85 -22.00 0.47
C THR A 35 11.51 -21.52 1.87
N ALA A 36 10.47 -22.09 2.46
CA ALA A 36 10.03 -21.70 3.80
C ALA A 36 9.85 -22.95 4.68
N LYS A 37 10.19 -22.77 5.97
CA LYS A 37 9.88 -23.70 7.05
C LYS A 37 9.29 -22.89 8.20
N VAL A 38 8.03 -23.20 8.56
CA VAL A 38 7.27 -22.52 9.59
C VAL A 38 6.87 -23.53 10.65
N ALA A 39 7.33 -23.34 11.88
CA ALA A 39 6.99 -24.21 13.01
C ALA A 39 5.54 -23.94 13.45
N HIS A 40 4.89 -24.94 14.03
CA HIS A 40 3.53 -24.92 14.57
C HIS A 40 2.45 -24.44 13.57
N PHE A 41 2.75 -24.51 12.28
CA PHE A 41 1.89 -24.02 11.21
C PHE A 41 0.93 -25.11 10.73
N THR A 42 -0.37 -24.81 10.77
CA THR A 42 -1.47 -25.75 10.52
C THR A 42 -2.25 -25.50 9.23
N ASP A 43 -2.10 -24.31 8.62
CA ASP A 43 -2.78 -24.04 7.35
C ASP A 43 -2.22 -24.91 6.24
N SER A 44 -3.09 -25.45 5.40
CA SER A 44 -2.71 -26.35 4.31
C SER A 44 -2.22 -25.64 3.04
N VAL A 45 -2.39 -24.30 3.00
CA VAL A 45 -2.13 -23.48 1.81
C VAL A 45 -1.57 -22.13 2.24
N VAL A 46 -0.61 -21.63 1.46
CA VAL A 46 -0.08 -20.27 1.54
C VAL A 46 -0.14 -19.58 0.19
N TYR A 47 -0.24 -18.26 0.22
CA TYR A 47 -0.35 -17.38 -0.92
C TYR A 47 0.84 -16.44 -0.97
N LEU A 48 1.35 -16.19 -2.17
CA LEU A 48 2.37 -15.18 -2.44
C LEU A 48 1.82 -14.18 -3.44
N ASN A 49 1.49 -12.98 -2.97
CA ASN A 49 1.16 -11.86 -3.83
C ASN A 49 2.44 -11.05 -4.09
N TYR A 50 2.75 -10.74 -5.34
CA TYR A 50 3.95 -9.99 -5.70
C TYR A 50 3.78 -9.20 -6.99
N GLY A 51 4.54 -8.12 -7.12
CA GLY A 51 4.46 -7.19 -8.24
C GLY A 51 4.10 -5.78 -7.80
N THR A 52 3.82 -4.92 -8.77
CA THR A 52 3.35 -3.54 -8.57
C THR A 52 1.85 -3.42 -8.82
N LEU A 53 1.25 -2.32 -8.42
CA LEU A 53 -0.19 -2.07 -8.63
C LEU A 53 -0.52 -2.14 -10.13
N GLY A 54 -1.56 -2.91 -10.49
CA GLY A 54 -1.95 -3.15 -11.89
C GLY A 54 -1.20 -4.28 -12.59
N ALA A 55 -0.12 -4.79 -11.99
CA ALA A 55 0.68 -5.92 -12.50
C ALA A 55 1.02 -6.93 -11.39
N SER A 56 0.23 -6.99 -10.32
CA SER A 56 0.41 -7.95 -9.24
C SER A 56 -0.10 -9.33 -9.62
N LYS A 57 0.57 -10.36 -9.12
CA LYS A 57 0.25 -11.76 -9.30
C LYS A 57 0.14 -12.46 -7.95
N THR A 58 -0.77 -13.42 -7.83
CA THR A 58 -0.88 -14.26 -6.63
C THR A 58 -0.66 -15.70 -7.01
N ASP A 59 0.39 -16.30 -6.50
CA ASP A 59 0.67 -17.73 -6.59
C ASP A 59 0.23 -18.42 -5.29
N THR A 60 -0.14 -19.70 -5.43
CA THR A 60 -0.65 -20.51 -4.31
C THR A 60 0.12 -21.82 -4.27
N VAL A 61 0.55 -22.24 -3.07
CA VAL A 61 1.20 -23.52 -2.87
C VAL A 61 0.65 -24.26 -1.65
N LYS A 62 0.72 -25.59 -1.68
CA LYS A 62 0.38 -26.45 -0.54
C LYS A 62 1.51 -26.46 0.48
N VAL A 63 1.13 -26.57 1.74
CA VAL A 63 2.05 -26.73 2.86
C VAL A 63 2.15 -28.21 3.24
N THR A 64 3.35 -28.70 3.47
CA THR A 64 3.62 -30.05 3.95
C THR A 64 4.53 -29.97 5.16
N ASN A 65 4.04 -30.36 6.33
CA ASN A 65 4.79 -30.32 7.59
C ASN A 65 5.44 -28.94 7.85
N GLY A 66 4.68 -27.86 7.66
CA GLY A 66 5.15 -26.48 7.82
C GLY A 66 6.14 -26.01 6.75
N SER A 67 6.39 -26.81 5.72
CA SER A 67 7.32 -26.47 4.64
C SER A 67 6.58 -26.21 3.32
N PHE A 68 7.06 -25.22 2.56
CA PHE A 68 6.53 -24.91 1.23
C PHE A 68 7.59 -24.23 0.34
N THR A 69 7.34 -24.24 -0.96
CA THR A 69 8.27 -23.63 -1.94
C THR A 69 7.50 -22.93 -3.05
N PHE A 70 7.84 -21.67 -3.29
CA PHE A 70 7.44 -20.93 -4.50
C PHE A 70 8.59 -20.87 -5.49
N LYS A 71 8.27 -20.95 -6.78
CA LYS A 71 9.23 -20.79 -7.89
C LYS A 71 8.61 -19.91 -8.95
N GLY A 72 9.39 -18.99 -9.49
CA GLY A 72 8.92 -18.11 -10.54
C GLY A 72 10.01 -17.23 -11.11
N HIS A 73 9.60 -16.29 -11.95
CA HIS A 73 10.48 -15.33 -12.58
C HIS A 73 9.88 -13.93 -12.46
N VAL A 74 10.73 -12.95 -12.21
CA VAL A 74 10.42 -11.53 -12.26
C VAL A 74 11.39 -10.81 -13.18
N ASN A 75 10.91 -9.80 -13.91
CA ASN A 75 11.77 -9.04 -14.83
C ASN A 75 12.66 -8.03 -14.10
N GLU A 76 12.27 -7.64 -12.89
CA GLU A 76 12.98 -6.72 -12.01
C GLU A 76 12.62 -7.04 -10.55
N PRO A 77 13.34 -6.54 -9.55
CA PRO A 77 12.96 -6.70 -8.15
C PRO A 77 11.57 -6.13 -7.87
N VAL A 78 10.72 -6.89 -7.21
CA VAL A 78 9.35 -6.50 -6.87
C VAL A 78 9.03 -6.73 -5.40
N PRO A 79 8.18 -5.88 -4.78
CA PRO A 79 7.64 -6.18 -3.46
C PRO A 79 6.77 -7.43 -3.50
N GLY A 80 6.81 -8.21 -2.43
CA GLY A 80 6.00 -9.41 -2.24
C GLY A 80 5.40 -9.45 -0.85
N PHE A 81 4.25 -10.09 -0.75
CA PHE A 81 3.56 -10.36 0.51
C PHE A 81 3.12 -11.83 0.54
N LEU A 82 3.72 -12.58 1.45
CA LEU A 82 3.40 -13.97 1.70
C LEU A 82 2.43 -14.03 2.89
N PHE A 83 1.32 -14.74 2.73
CA PHE A 83 0.30 -14.85 3.77
C PHE A 83 -0.42 -16.19 3.73
N SER A 84 -0.96 -16.59 4.88
CA SER A 84 -1.83 -17.76 5.00
C SER A 84 -3.31 -17.37 5.10
N LYS A 85 -4.22 -18.33 4.91
CA LYS A 85 -5.67 -18.10 4.99
C LYS A 85 -6.10 -17.54 6.35
N THR A 86 -5.47 -18.00 7.42
CA THR A 86 -5.75 -17.54 8.79
C THR A 86 -4.96 -16.28 9.16
N TYR A 87 -4.11 -15.78 8.26
CA TYR A 87 -3.17 -14.68 8.53
C TYR A 87 -2.23 -14.91 9.72
N LYS A 88 -2.02 -16.17 10.13
CA LYS A 88 -0.98 -16.54 11.10
C LYS A 88 0.42 -16.30 10.54
N VAL A 89 0.61 -16.52 9.24
CA VAL A 89 1.81 -16.13 8.50
C VAL A 89 1.51 -14.88 7.71
N LYS A 90 2.33 -13.82 7.89
CA LYS A 90 2.28 -12.53 7.21
C LYS A 90 3.69 -12.00 7.07
N ILE A 91 4.29 -12.13 5.90
CA ILE A 91 5.69 -11.79 5.66
C ILE A 91 5.79 -10.87 4.45
N GLU A 92 6.27 -9.65 4.65
CA GLU A 92 6.70 -8.78 3.56
C GLU A 92 8.12 -9.11 3.16
N LEU A 93 8.41 -9.12 1.87
CA LEU A 93 9.75 -9.37 1.34
C LEU A 93 9.91 -8.64 -0.02
N PHE A 94 11.14 -8.55 -0.51
CA PHE A 94 11.40 -8.28 -1.92
C PHE A 94 11.77 -9.56 -2.63
N ILE A 95 11.34 -9.69 -3.88
CA ILE A 95 11.58 -10.84 -4.73
C ILE A 95 12.41 -10.40 -5.93
N GLU A 96 13.54 -11.05 -6.10
CA GLU A 96 14.38 -11.00 -7.30
C GLU A 96 14.77 -12.43 -7.67
N ASN A 97 15.30 -12.67 -8.87
CA ASN A 97 15.60 -14.02 -9.37
C ASN A 97 16.80 -14.67 -8.67
N THR A 98 16.74 -14.78 -7.34
CA THR A 98 17.72 -15.41 -6.47
C THR A 98 17.02 -16.33 -5.48
N PRO A 99 17.75 -17.29 -4.86
CA PRO A 99 17.21 -18.09 -3.75
C PRO A 99 16.88 -17.23 -2.53
N ILE A 100 15.70 -17.46 -1.93
CA ILE A 100 15.22 -16.83 -0.70
C ILE A 100 14.84 -17.95 0.27
N SER A 101 15.28 -17.84 1.52
CA SER A 101 14.93 -18.77 2.59
C SER A 101 14.16 -18.05 3.68
N ILE A 102 13.08 -18.67 4.17
CA ILE A 102 12.22 -18.15 5.23
C ILE A 102 12.15 -19.18 6.35
N VAL A 103 12.43 -18.75 7.58
CA VAL A 103 12.21 -19.53 8.80
C VAL A 103 11.32 -18.71 9.73
N ASP A 104 10.21 -19.31 10.16
CA ASP A 104 9.22 -18.66 11.03
C ASP A 104 8.66 -19.64 12.04
N ASP A 105 8.00 -19.12 13.06
CA ASP A 105 7.26 -19.88 14.06
C ASP A 105 6.01 -19.08 14.41
N VAL A 106 4.82 -19.61 14.11
CA VAL A 106 3.55 -18.91 14.33
C VAL A 106 3.23 -18.63 15.79
N ASP A 107 3.87 -19.34 16.72
CA ASP A 107 3.73 -19.13 18.16
C ASP A 107 4.79 -18.16 18.70
N SER A 108 5.73 -17.72 17.85
CA SER A 108 6.77 -16.78 18.24
C SER A 108 6.25 -15.36 18.22
N THR A 109 6.71 -14.55 19.17
CA THR A 109 6.56 -13.08 19.14
C THR A 109 7.60 -12.41 18.24
N TYR A 110 8.54 -13.18 17.69
CA TYR A 110 9.56 -12.71 16.77
C TYR A 110 9.07 -12.77 15.34
N TYR A 111 9.60 -11.86 14.51
CA TYR A 111 9.29 -11.85 13.07
C TYR A 111 10.02 -12.98 12.36
N ALA A 112 9.45 -13.43 11.26
CA ALA A 112 10.06 -14.39 10.37
C ALA A 112 11.48 -13.97 9.97
N LYS A 113 12.42 -14.90 9.97
CA LYS A 113 13.78 -14.68 9.46
C LYS A 113 13.78 -14.92 7.97
N VAL A 114 13.91 -13.86 7.17
CA VAL A 114 14.06 -13.91 5.72
C VAL A 114 15.55 -13.79 5.37
N THR A 115 16.05 -14.64 4.51
CA THR A 115 17.44 -14.62 4.05
C THR A 115 17.48 -14.69 2.54
N GLY A 116 18.16 -13.74 1.90
CA GLY A 116 18.32 -13.65 0.45
C GLY A 116 19.56 -12.82 0.10
N LYS A 117 19.70 -12.46 -1.17
CA LYS A 117 20.76 -11.57 -1.66
C LYS A 117 20.15 -10.30 -2.24
N GLY A 118 20.98 -9.35 -2.66
CA GLY A 118 20.56 -8.15 -3.38
C GLY A 118 19.49 -7.36 -2.67
N VAL A 119 18.37 -7.07 -3.38
CA VAL A 119 17.28 -6.26 -2.85
C VAL A 119 16.53 -6.94 -1.71
N THR A 120 16.44 -8.29 -1.72
CA THR A 120 15.88 -9.05 -0.58
C THR A 120 16.69 -8.79 0.69
N GLN A 121 18.03 -8.86 0.60
CA GLN A 121 18.92 -8.59 1.74
C GLN A 121 18.84 -7.15 2.21
N GLU A 122 18.78 -6.20 1.29
CA GLU A 122 18.64 -4.77 1.59
C GLU A 122 17.34 -4.51 2.36
N PHE A 123 16.22 -5.05 1.86
CA PHE A 123 14.92 -4.89 2.51
C PHE A 123 14.91 -5.49 3.92
N GLU A 124 15.46 -6.69 4.07
CA GLU A 124 15.52 -7.35 5.38
C GLU A 124 16.36 -6.55 6.37
N ALA A 125 17.52 -6.04 5.95
CA ALA A 125 18.37 -5.21 6.80
C ALA A 125 17.69 -3.90 7.23
N PHE A 126 16.94 -3.26 6.33
CA PHE A 126 16.15 -2.08 6.66
C PHE A 126 14.99 -2.42 7.60
N ASN A 127 14.23 -3.46 7.28
CA ASN A 127 13.08 -3.92 8.06
C ASN A 127 13.52 -4.33 9.48
N GLN A 128 14.65 -5.02 9.64
CA GLN A 128 15.18 -5.41 10.94
C GLN A 128 15.46 -4.20 11.84
N LYS A 129 16.03 -3.12 11.28
CA LYS A 129 16.24 -1.87 12.04
C LYS A 129 14.93 -1.26 12.54
N LEU A 130 13.89 -1.28 11.70
CA LEU A 130 12.56 -0.78 12.08
C LEU A 130 11.94 -1.65 13.17
N MET A 131 12.03 -2.98 13.04
CA MET A 131 11.47 -3.92 14.00
C MET A 131 12.19 -3.83 15.37
N ASP A 132 13.51 -3.70 15.37
CA ASP A 132 14.28 -3.51 16.62
C ASP A 132 13.93 -2.20 17.31
N ASN A 133 13.71 -1.12 16.54
CA ASN A 133 13.20 0.13 17.08
C ASN A 133 11.79 -0.03 17.66
N ARG A 134 10.89 -0.71 16.95
CA ARG A 134 9.51 -0.93 17.37
C ARG A 134 9.44 -1.74 18.67
N ARG A 135 10.23 -2.81 18.81
CA ARG A 135 10.31 -3.58 20.07
C ARG A 135 10.74 -2.69 21.25
N ARG A 136 11.78 -1.87 21.06
CA ARG A 136 12.23 -0.92 22.10
C ARG A 136 11.14 0.09 22.43
N THR A 137 10.44 0.60 21.44
CA THR A 137 9.35 1.57 21.60
C THR A 137 8.18 0.96 22.40
N ILE A 138 7.75 -0.24 22.06
CA ILE A 138 6.69 -0.96 22.78
C ILE A 138 7.09 -1.21 24.23
N ALA A 139 8.34 -1.65 24.47
CA ALA A 139 8.84 -1.87 25.83
C ALA A 139 8.87 -0.57 26.66
N LEU A 140 9.14 0.57 26.04
CA LEU A 140 9.10 1.88 26.72
C LEU A 140 7.66 2.30 27.03
N PHE A 141 6.71 2.11 26.13
CA PHE A 141 5.28 2.36 26.39
C PHE A 141 4.76 1.51 27.54
N GLN A 142 5.13 0.21 27.56
CA GLN A 142 4.74 -0.66 28.67
C GLN A 142 5.31 -0.15 30.01
N LYS A 143 6.61 0.19 30.06
CA LYS A 143 7.23 0.74 31.27
C LYS A 143 6.60 2.08 31.70
N ALA A 144 6.23 2.94 30.74
CA ALA A 144 5.55 4.20 31.02
C ALA A 144 4.15 3.95 31.63
N TYR A 145 3.44 2.97 31.10
CA TYR A 145 2.16 2.54 31.63
C TYR A 145 2.29 2.00 33.08
N ASP A 146 3.25 1.10 33.32
CA ASP A 146 3.48 0.50 34.62
C ASP A 146 3.85 1.57 35.69
N ALA A 147 4.73 2.52 35.33
CA ALA A 147 5.08 3.64 36.21
C ALA A 147 3.85 4.52 36.53
N LYS A 148 2.99 4.77 35.53
CA LYS A 148 1.74 5.51 35.75
C LYS A 148 0.79 4.77 36.70
N GLN A 149 0.66 3.46 36.59
CA GLN A 149 -0.16 2.65 37.50
C GLN A 149 0.41 2.63 38.91
N ALA A 150 1.75 2.69 39.06
CA ALA A 150 2.44 2.79 40.34
C ALA A 150 2.36 4.19 41.00
N GLY A 151 1.75 5.17 40.33
CA GLY A 151 1.65 6.56 40.84
C GLY A 151 2.90 7.43 40.53
N ASP A 152 3.94 6.87 39.90
CA ASP A 152 5.15 7.60 39.52
C ASP A 152 4.93 8.37 38.20
N SER A 153 4.29 9.52 38.31
CA SER A 153 3.95 10.37 37.16
C SER A 153 5.16 11.00 36.47
N VAL A 154 6.27 11.18 37.19
CA VAL A 154 7.51 11.76 36.64
C VAL A 154 8.18 10.76 35.71
N THR A 155 8.45 9.54 36.20
CA THR A 155 9.02 8.45 35.39
C THR A 155 8.10 8.10 34.21
N ALA A 156 6.78 8.05 34.43
CA ALA A 156 5.83 7.80 33.35
C ALA A 156 5.94 8.80 32.20
N LYS A 157 5.96 10.11 32.51
CA LYS A 157 6.13 11.17 31.47
C LYS A 157 7.48 11.09 30.75
N MET A 158 8.56 10.83 31.47
CA MET A 158 9.89 10.68 30.89
C MET A 158 9.94 9.49 29.91
N LEU A 159 9.41 8.33 30.32
CA LEU A 159 9.40 7.13 29.50
C LEU A 159 8.47 7.28 28.27
N GLN A 160 7.32 7.95 28.45
CA GLN A 160 6.41 8.27 27.37
C GLN A 160 7.11 9.15 26.31
N ALA A 161 7.76 10.24 26.73
CA ALA A 161 8.48 11.14 25.81
C ALA A 161 9.60 10.40 25.05
N LYS A 162 10.30 9.47 25.71
CA LYS A 162 11.31 8.63 25.06
C LYS A 162 10.69 7.66 24.05
N ALA A 163 9.55 7.04 24.37
CA ALA A 163 8.81 6.17 23.47
C ALA A 163 8.31 6.95 22.24
N ASP A 164 7.74 8.15 22.44
CA ASP A 164 7.27 9.02 21.36
C ASP A 164 8.42 9.43 20.43
N SER A 165 9.59 9.73 20.97
CA SER A 165 10.80 10.04 20.19
C SER A 165 11.22 8.86 19.32
N GLN A 166 11.22 7.63 19.87
CA GLN A 166 11.55 6.42 19.10
C GLN A 166 10.50 6.07 18.06
N TYR A 167 9.23 6.27 18.37
CA TYR A 167 8.13 6.12 17.40
C TYR A 167 8.29 7.06 16.21
N ASN A 168 8.58 8.34 16.50
CA ASN A 168 8.83 9.34 15.46
C ASN A 168 10.10 9.06 14.63
N TRP A 169 11.10 8.38 15.22
CA TRP A 169 12.30 7.97 14.49
C TRP A 169 11.96 6.98 13.36
N GLU A 170 11.08 6.00 13.58
CA GLU A 170 10.69 5.04 12.54
C GLU A 170 10.11 5.77 11.33
N PHE A 171 9.21 6.72 11.57
CA PHE A 171 8.61 7.51 10.51
C PHE A 171 9.66 8.34 9.74
N LYS A 172 10.55 9.01 10.47
CA LYS A 172 11.65 9.78 9.85
C LYS A 172 12.60 8.89 9.04
N ALA A 173 12.95 7.70 9.54
CA ALA A 173 13.82 6.76 8.85
C ALA A 173 13.20 6.30 7.51
N ARG A 174 11.90 5.98 7.48
CA ARG A 174 11.19 5.62 6.24
C ARG A 174 11.19 6.76 5.22
N ILE A 175 10.99 8.00 5.68
CA ILE A 175 11.00 9.18 4.81
C ILE A 175 12.40 9.48 4.28
N ALA A 176 13.43 9.34 5.08
CA ALA A 176 14.81 9.64 4.69
C ALA A 176 15.37 8.60 3.69
N TYR A 177 14.96 7.34 3.82
CA TYR A 177 15.55 6.22 3.10
C TYR A 177 15.59 6.38 1.56
N PRO A 178 14.53 6.86 0.87
CA PRO A 178 14.58 7.10 -0.57
C PRO A 178 15.66 8.10 -1.00
N GLY A 179 15.88 9.14 -0.21
CA GLY A 179 16.87 10.16 -0.48
C GLY A 179 18.32 9.71 -0.21
N GLU A 180 18.51 8.85 0.79
CA GLU A 180 19.80 8.26 1.15
C GLU A 180 20.19 7.12 0.20
N HIS A 181 19.21 6.45 -0.42
CA HIS A 181 19.39 5.28 -1.28
C HIS A 181 18.69 5.46 -2.65
N PRO A 182 19.12 6.41 -3.50
CA PRO A 182 18.41 6.76 -4.72
C PRO A 182 18.36 5.66 -5.79
N LYS A 183 19.22 4.62 -5.68
CA LYS A 183 19.25 3.43 -6.57
C LYS A 183 18.49 2.24 -6.01
N SER A 184 17.79 2.43 -4.89
CA SER A 184 17.14 1.36 -4.14
C SER A 184 15.68 1.14 -4.55
N TYR A 185 15.32 -0.10 -4.85
CA TYR A 185 13.93 -0.52 -4.97
C TYR A 185 13.18 -0.44 -3.63
N VAL A 186 13.88 -0.66 -2.52
CA VAL A 186 13.34 -0.50 -1.16
C VAL A 186 13.00 0.97 -0.92
N GLY A 187 13.93 1.88 -1.27
CA GLY A 187 13.68 3.32 -1.21
C GLY A 187 12.48 3.75 -2.07
N ALA A 188 12.35 3.21 -3.28
CA ALA A 188 11.20 3.48 -4.13
C ALA A 188 9.88 2.98 -3.49
N LYS A 189 9.88 1.79 -2.83
CA LYS A 189 8.71 1.29 -2.09
C LYS A 189 8.31 2.24 -0.95
N GLU A 190 9.30 2.70 -0.17
CA GLU A 190 9.04 3.66 0.92
C GLU A 190 8.52 5.01 0.38
N LEU A 191 9.05 5.49 -0.75
CA LEU A 191 8.53 6.69 -1.40
C LEU A 191 7.08 6.50 -1.90
N LEU A 192 6.77 5.36 -2.52
CA LEU A 192 5.42 5.05 -2.95
C LEU A 192 4.44 5.03 -1.76
N ALA A 193 4.83 4.42 -0.64
CA ALA A 193 4.05 4.44 0.60
C ALA A 193 3.87 5.87 1.14
N TYR A 194 4.93 6.70 1.10
CA TYR A 194 4.89 8.11 1.51
C TYR A 194 3.86 8.93 0.71
N THR A 195 3.66 8.66 -0.58
CA THR A 195 2.64 9.35 -1.40
C THR A 195 1.20 9.15 -0.90
N SER A 196 0.97 8.22 0.02
CA SER A 196 -0.35 8.00 0.63
C SER A 196 -0.69 9.00 1.74
N THR A 197 0.25 9.83 2.18
CA THR A 197 0.08 10.77 3.30
C THR A 197 -0.16 12.22 2.87
N ASN A 198 -0.50 12.47 1.61
CA ASN A 198 -0.83 13.79 1.04
C ASN A 198 0.30 14.86 1.12
N THR A 199 1.56 14.44 1.08
CA THR A 199 2.72 15.34 1.09
C THR A 199 3.35 15.45 -0.30
N LEU A 200 2.55 15.85 -1.30
CA LEU A 200 2.91 15.83 -2.72
C LEU A 200 4.22 16.54 -3.03
N GLY A 201 4.40 17.78 -2.58
CA GLY A 201 5.61 18.55 -2.87
C GLY A 201 6.91 17.89 -2.38
N SER A 202 6.87 17.21 -1.22
CA SER A 202 8.00 16.42 -0.72
C SER A 202 8.20 15.13 -1.53
N ALA A 203 7.12 14.45 -1.92
CA ALA A 203 7.19 13.26 -2.74
C ALA A 203 7.81 13.54 -4.12
N ILE A 204 7.47 14.67 -4.75
CA ILE A 204 8.08 15.12 -6.01
C ILE A 204 9.59 15.33 -5.84
N LYS A 205 10.01 16.07 -4.81
CA LYS A 205 11.44 16.32 -4.55
C LYS A 205 12.22 15.03 -4.28
N MET A 206 11.61 14.04 -3.64
CA MET A 206 12.24 12.73 -3.43
C MET A 206 12.32 11.94 -4.73
N PHE A 207 11.24 11.93 -5.52
CA PHE A 207 11.19 11.26 -6.81
C PHE A 207 12.24 11.82 -7.78
N ASP A 208 12.41 13.14 -7.82
CA ASP A 208 13.41 13.79 -8.68
C ASP A 208 14.83 13.33 -8.39
N LYS A 209 15.14 13.00 -7.14
CA LYS A 209 16.44 12.49 -6.68
C LYS A 209 16.68 11.02 -6.99
N LEU A 210 15.65 10.22 -7.32
CA LEU A 210 15.84 8.82 -7.66
C LEU A 210 16.68 8.66 -8.92
N ASP A 211 17.49 7.60 -8.93
CA ASP A 211 18.29 7.20 -10.10
C ASP A 211 17.38 6.95 -11.32
N PRO A 212 17.82 7.31 -12.54
CA PRO A 212 17.06 7.08 -13.76
C PRO A 212 16.63 5.61 -13.95
N SER A 213 17.42 4.63 -13.52
CA SER A 213 17.07 3.21 -13.60
C SER A 213 15.87 2.87 -12.71
N ILE A 214 15.79 3.44 -11.52
CA ILE A 214 14.63 3.26 -10.61
C ILE A 214 13.39 3.98 -11.18
N LYS A 215 13.54 5.20 -11.70
CA LYS A 215 12.42 5.92 -12.36
C LYS A 215 11.86 5.14 -13.56
N ALA A 216 12.70 4.44 -14.31
CA ALA A 216 12.29 3.64 -15.46
C ALA A 216 11.66 2.29 -15.08
N SER A 217 11.85 1.80 -13.85
CA SER A 217 11.28 0.56 -13.34
C SER A 217 9.75 0.63 -13.17
N ASN A 218 9.08 -0.50 -12.98
CA ASN A 218 7.62 -0.52 -12.77
C ASN A 218 7.21 0.26 -11.52
N ILE A 219 7.95 0.11 -10.41
CA ILE A 219 7.66 0.87 -9.19
C ILE A 219 7.91 2.37 -9.39
N GLY A 220 8.93 2.76 -10.15
CA GLY A 220 9.20 4.15 -10.50
C GLY A 220 8.08 4.77 -11.35
N LYS A 221 7.57 4.03 -12.32
CA LYS A 221 6.41 4.43 -13.14
C LYS A 221 5.13 4.53 -12.29
N GLU A 222 4.94 3.62 -11.33
CA GLU A 222 3.81 3.69 -10.39
C GLU A 222 3.89 4.95 -9.52
N ILE A 223 5.08 5.32 -9.02
CA ILE A 223 5.29 6.56 -8.27
C ILE A 223 4.98 7.78 -9.14
N ALA A 224 5.49 7.81 -10.39
CA ALA A 224 5.23 8.91 -11.32
C ALA A 224 3.74 9.09 -11.61
N ALA A 225 3.03 7.99 -11.92
CA ALA A 225 1.59 8.01 -12.13
C ALA A 225 0.82 8.47 -10.87
N ARG A 226 1.29 8.06 -9.69
CA ARG A 226 0.73 8.49 -8.41
C ARG A 226 0.91 9.99 -8.17
N ILE A 227 2.10 10.52 -8.43
CA ILE A 227 2.41 11.96 -8.34
C ILE A 227 1.52 12.74 -9.31
N GLU A 228 1.39 12.28 -10.56
CA GLU A 228 0.52 12.90 -11.56
C GLU A 228 -0.95 12.93 -11.09
N LEU A 229 -1.46 11.82 -10.56
CA LEU A 229 -2.82 11.75 -10.03
C LEU A 229 -3.03 12.74 -8.87
N LEU A 230 -2.12 12.76 -7.89
CA LEU A 230 -2.21 13.64 -6.73
C LEU A 230 -2.10 15.12 -7.11
N SER A 231 -1.34 15.45 -8.16
CA SER A 231 -1.22 16.83 -8.65
C SER A 231 -2.52 17.40 -9.22
N LYS A 232 -3.48 16.52 -9.57
CA LYS A 232 -4.82 16.92 -10.05
C LYS A 232 -5.79 17.26 -8.91
N VAL A 233 -5.48 16.81 -7.69
CA VAL A 233 -6.31 17.00 -6.48
C VAL A 233 -5.58 17.77 -5.37
N GLU A 234 -4.56 18.53 -5.73
CA GLU A 234 -3.78 19.39 -4.85
C GLU A 234 -4.54 20.69 -4.52
N GLU A 235 -4.18 21.32 -3.42
CA GLU A 235 -4.68 22.65 -3.07
C GLU A 235 -4.46 23.67 -4.21
N GLY A 236 -5.46 24.47 -4.48
CA GLY A 236 -5.46 25.42 -5.57
C GLY A 236 -5.97 24.86 -6.90
N LYS A 237 -6.17 23.56 -7.06
CA LYS A 237 -6.73 22.94 -8.27
C LYS A 237 -8.24 22.87 -8.22
N PRO A 238 -8.92 22.86 -9.38
CA PRO A 238 -10.34 22.50 -9.43
C PRO A 238 -10.55 21.08 -8.86
N ALA A 239 -11.58 20.92 -8.03
CA ALA A 239 -11.98 19.60 -7.57
C ALA A 239 -12.39 18.73 -8.77
N GLN A 240 -12.04 17.45 -8.74
CA GLN A 240 -12.43 16.52 -9.80
C GLN A 240 -13.94 16.25 -9.69
N GLU A 241 -14.69 16.55 -10.74
CA GLU A 241 -16.13 16.34 -10.78
C GLU A 241 -16.45 14.84 -10.78
N PHE A 242 -17.47 14.45 -10.04
CA PHE A 242 -17.96 13.08 -9.98
C PHE A 242 -19.45 13.01 -9.75
N THR A 243 -20.00 11.84 -9.96
CA THR A 243 -21.39 11.49 -9.66
C THR A 243 -21.40 10.16 -8.96
N GLN A 244 -22.09 10.07 -7.82
CA GLN A 244 -22.23 8.80 -7.09
C GLN A 244 -23.60 8.71 -6.42
N SER A 245 -24.08 7.49 -6.12
CA SER A 245 -25.42 7.27 -5.60
C SER A 245 -25.48 7.35 -4.08
N THR A 246 -26.55 7.94 -3.58
CA THR A 246 -26.97 7.87 -2.16
C THR A 246 -27.49 6.47 -1.82
N PRO A 247 -27.70 6.14 -0.53
CA PRO A 247 -28.26 4.86 -0.12
C PRO A 247 -29.64 4.55 -0.72
N ASP A 248 -30.48 5.56 -0.98
CA ASP A 248 -31.78 5.43 -1.62
C ASP A 248 -31.74 5.44 -3.16
N GLY A 249 -30.52 5.45 -3.73
CA GLY A 249 -30.29 5.33 -5.18
C GLY A 249 -30.35 6.64 -5.95
N LYS A 250 -30.49 7.80 -5.27
CA LYS A 250 -30.44 9.09 -5.94
C LYS A 250 -29.03 9.41 -6.39
N SER A 251 -28.90 9.95 -7.59
CA SER A 251 -27.65 10.42 -8.15
C SER A 251 -27.30 11.80 -7.56
N VAL A 252 -26.11 11.91 -6.98
CA VAL A 252 -25.56 13.16 -6.42
C VAL A 252 -24.28 13.50 -7.17
N LYS A 253 -24.16 14.76 -7.58
CA LYS A 253 -22.98 15.32 -8.26
C LYS A 253 -22.24 16.25 -7.31
N LEU A 254 -20.92 16.32 -7.41
CA LEU A 254 -20.17 17.36 -6.68
C LEU A 254 -20.65 18.78 -7.05
N ALA A 255 -21.01 18.97 -8.32
CA ALA A 255 -21.57 20.23 -8.83
C ALA A 255 -22.85 20.69 -8.13
N ASP A 256 -23.61 19.79 -7.47
CA ASP A 256 -24.82 20.14 -6.72
C ASP A 256 -24.52 20.97 -5.46
N PHE A 257 -23.27 21.02 -5.04
CA PHE A 257 -22.78 21.76 -3.88
C PHE A 257 -22.16 23.12 -4.25
N LYS A 258 -22.19 23.53 -5.53
CA LYS A 258 -21.67 24.85 -5.95
C LYS A 258 -22.31 25.98 -5.16
N GLY A 259 -21.52 26.99 -4.83
CA GLY A 259 -21.96 28.12 -3.99
C GLY A 259 -21.77 27.90 -2.49
N LYS A 260 -21.34 26.70 -2.07
CA LYS A 260 -21.00 26.37 -0.68
C LYS A 260 -19.55 25.92 -0.56
N TYR A 261 -19.00 26.02 0.64
CA TYR A 261 -17.84 25.23 1.01
C TYR A 261 -18.29 23.79 1.28
N VAL A 262 -17.70 22.80 0.60
CA VAL A 262 -18.03 21.40 0.82
C VAL A 262 -16.78 20.60 1.24
N LEU A 263 -16.91 19.88 2.34
CA LEU A 263 -15.91 18.90 2.77
C LEU A 263 -16.25 17.55 2.12
N ILE A 264 -15.47 17.15 1.10
CA ILE A 264 -15.51 15.78 0.58
C ILE A 264 -14.73 14.94 1.56
N GLU A 265 -15.40 14.00 2.23
CA GLU A 265 -14.81 13.15 3.29
C GLU A 265 -14.88 11.68 2.85
N PHE A 266 -13.73 11.00 2.84
CA PHE A 266 -13.62 9.57 2.53
C PHE A 266 -13.50 8.77 3.82
N TRP A 267 -14.41 7.83 4.02
CA TRP A 267 -14.50 7.07 5.25
C TRP A 267 -15.03 5.64 5.04
N ALA A 268 -15.21 4.89 6.12
CA ALA A 268 -15.93 3.62 6.12
C ALA A 268 -16.44 3.27 7.52
N SER A 269 -17.46 2.43 7.60
CA SER A 269 -18.04 1.96 8.87
C SER A 269 -17.03 1.21 9.74
N TRP A 270 -16.11 0.48 9.13
CA TRP A 270 -15.02 -0.27 9.77
C TRP A 270 -13.80 0.58 10.13
N CYS A 271 -13.76 1.85 9.75
CA CYS A 271 -12.64 2.76 10.01
C CYS A 271 -12.76 3.38 11.40
N GLY A 272 -12.10 2.81 12.40
CA GLY A 272 -12.11 3.34 13.77
C GLY A 272 -11.73 4.82 13.89
N PRO A 273 -10.63 5.30 13.29
CA PRO A 273 -10.27 6.72 13.29
C PRO A 273 -11.31 7.64 12.64
N CYS A 274 -12.00 7.18 11.57
CA CYS A 274 -13.08 7.94 10.93
C CYS A 274 -14.26 8.10 11.89
N ARG A 275 -14.66 7.00 12.55
CA ARG A 275 -15.75 6.99 13.54
C ARG A 275 -15.43 7.89 14.73
N ALA A 276 -14.16 7.96 15.14
CA ALA A 276 -13.71 8.86 16.21
C ALA A 276 -13.75 10.34 15.81
N GLU A 277 -13.63 10.67 14.51
CA GLU A 277 -13.74 12.04 13.99
C GLU A 277 -15.20 12.49 13.79
N ASN A 278 -16.15 11.59 13.57
CA ASN A 278 -17.56 11.91 13.29
C ASN A 278 -18.21 12.86 14.30
N PRO A 279 -17.99 12.79 15.63
CA PRO A 279 -18.52 13.77 16.57
C PRO A 279 -18.01 15.20 16.31
N ASN A 280 -16.75 15.35 15.90
CA ASN A 280 -16.19 16.64 15.53
C ASN A 280 -16.82 17.16 14.23
N LEU A 281 -16.95 16.33 13.21
CA LEU A 281 -17.63 16.66 11.96
C LEU A 281 -19.08 17.13 12.22
N LEU A 282 -19.82 16.40 13.06
CA LEU A 282 -21.18 16.74 13.43
C LEU A 282 -21.28 18.10 14.14
N LYS A 283 -20.34 18.38 15.05
CA LYS A 283 -20.23 19.68 15.69
C LYS A 283 -20.00 20.80 14.67
N GLN A 284 -19.02 20.65 13.78
CA GLN A 284 -18.69 21.65 12.77
C GLN A 284 -19.84 21.85 11.77
N TYR A 285 -20.49 20.76 11.35
CA TYR A 285 -21.66 20.82 10.49
C TYR A 285 -22.79 21.64 11.11
N LYS A 286 -23.16 21.38 12.37
CA LYS A 286 -24.19 22.14 13.10
C LYS A 286 -23.84 23.64 13.22
N MET A 287 -22.55 23.96 13.38
CA MET A 287 -22.08 25.34 13.54
C MET A 287 -22.09 26.15 12.24
N TYR A 288 -21.80 25.51 11.10
CA TYR A 288 -21.50 26.24 9.87
C TYR A 288 -22.41 25.90 8.69
N ASN A 289 -23.26 24.88 8.76
CA ASN A 289 -24.12 24.48 7.64
C ASN A 289 -25.03 25.63 7.18
N THR A 290 -25.66 26.34 8.10
CA THR A 290 -26.51 27.53 7.78
C THR A 290 -25.71 28.74 7.25
N LYS A 291 -24.38 28.70 7.40
CA LYS A 291 -23.46 29.74 6.90
C LYS A 291 -22.84 29.39 5.55
N GLY A 292 -23.27 28.29 4.91
CA GLY A 292 -22.78 27.89 3.59
C GLY A 292 -21.67 26.84 3.62
N PHE A 293 -21.57 26.02 4.69
CA PHE A 293 -20.74 24.83 4.77
C PHE A 293 -21.57 23.57 4.60
N ASP A 294 -21.06 22.59 3.88
CA ASP A 294 -21.70 21.28 3.74
C ASP A 294 -20.66 20.14 3.79
N ILE A 295 -21.12 18.91 3.97
CA ILE A 295 -20.28 17.72 3.95
C ILE A 295 -20.85 16.72 2.92
N LEU A 296 -19.98 16.13 2.12
CA LEU A 296 -20.28 15.03 1.21
C LEU A 296 -19.39 13.86 1.57
N SER A 297 -19.94 12.85 2.26
CA SER A 297 -19.18 11.67 2.66
C SER A 297 -19.26 10.58 1.60
N VAL A 298 -18.08 10.10 1.18
CA VAL A 298 -17.89 8.98 0.24
C VAL A 298 -17.46 7.76 1.03
N SER A 299 -18.35 6.75 1.13
CA SER A 299 -18.05 5.53 1.87
C SER A 299 -17.28 4.51 1.02
N LEU A 300 -16.25 3.89 1.64
CA LEU A 300 -15.49 2.76 1.09
C LEU A 300 -15.99 1.41 1.64
N ASP A 301 -17.22 1.34 2.09
CA ASP A 301 -17.83 0.07 2.46
C ASP A 301 -18.13 -0.78 1.22
N LYS A 302 -18.13 -2.10 1.39
CA LYS A 302 -18.58 -3.06 0.37
C LYS A 302 -20.01 -3.50 0.60
N ASP A 303 -20.49 -3.37 1.83
CA ASP A 303 -21.81 -3.79 2.26
C ASP A 303 -22.61 -2.58 2.76
N LYS A 304 -23.81 -2.44 2.24
CA LYS A 304 -24.70 -1.31 2.52
C LYS A 304 -25.17 -1.29 3.98
N GLU A 305 -25.46 -2.45 4.56
CA GLU A 305 -26.04 -2.54 5.90
C GLU A 305 -25.10 -2.02 7.00
N PRO A 306 -23.81 -2.45 7.11
CA PRO A 306 -22.87 -1.89 8.07
C PRO A 306 -22.68 -0.38 7.90
N TRP A 307 -22.61 0.10 6.65
CA TRP A 307 -22.50 1.52 6.34
C TRP A 307 -23.67 2.32 6.90
N LEU A 308 -24.90 1.92 6.62
CA LEU A 308 -26.11 2.62 7.09
C LEU A 308 -26.25 2.58 8.62
N LYS A 309 -25.96 1.44 9.25
CA LYS A 309 -25.90 1.34 10.70
C LYS A 309 -24.90 2.32 11.32
N ALA A 310 -23.75 2.52 10.65
CA ALA A 310 -22.75 3.47 11.11
C ALA A 310 -23.23 4.93 10.95
N VAL A 311 -23.85 5.27 9.83
CA VAL A 311 -24.45 6.60 9.58
C VAL A 311 -25.50 6.93 10.64
N GLU A 312 -26.40 5.98 10.91
CA GLU A 312 -27.46 6.15 11.94
C GLU A 312 -26.88 6.28 13.35
N HIS A 313 -25.98 5.37 13.73
CA HIS A 313 -25.35 5.35 15.05
C HIS A 313 -24.60 6.64 15.36
N ASP A 314 -23.86 7.18 14.37
CA ASP A 314 -23.07 8.41 14.51
C ASP A 314 -23.91 9.67 14.22
N ALA A 315 -25.20 9.50 13.90
CA ALA A 315 -26.17 10.57 13.63
C ALA A 315 -25.68 11.57 12.57
N LEU A 316 -25.19 11.08 11.43
CA LEU A 316 -24.60 11.88 10.35
C LEU A 316 -25.71 12.43 9.42
N PRO A 317 -26.07 13.74 9.49
CA PRO A 317 -27.24 14.29 8.81
C PRO A 317 -26.97 14.71 7.36
N TRP A 318 -25.72 14.74 6.92
CA TRP A 318 -25.31 15.20 5.59
C TRP A 318 -25.32 14.08 4.55
N THR A 319 -25.12 14.47 3.30
CA THR A 319 -25.17 13.56 2.15
C THR A 319 -24.11 12.48 2.22
N GLN A 320 -24.56 11.24 2.09
CA GLN A 320 -23.75 10.04 2.07
C GLN A 320 -23.83 9.37 0.69
N VAL A 321 -22.70 9.01 0.08
CA VAL A 321 -22.66 8.33 -1.22
C VAL A 321 -21.69 7.15 -1.20
N SER A 322 -21.96 6.13 -2.01
CA SER A 322 -21.07 4.99 -2.22
C SER A 322 -21.47 4.21 -3.48
N ASP A 323 -20.49 3.54 -4.10
CA ASP A 323 -20.73 2.51 -5.14
C ASP A 323 -20.54 1.09 -4.59
N LEU A 324 -20.26 0.95 -3.28
CA LEU A 324 -20.03 -0.31 -2.57
C LEU A 324 -18.86 -1.15 -3.13
N LYS A 325 -17.88 -0.50 -3.79
CA LYS A 325 -16.70 -1.18 -4.35
C LYS A 325 -15.49 -1.18 -3.43
N GLY A 326 -15.62 -0.70 -2.19
CA GLY A 326 -14.53 -0.62 -1.22
C GLY A 326 -13.40 0.27 -1.72
N TRP A 327 -12.16 -0.21 -1.67
CA TRP A 327 -10.99 0.53 -2.17
C TRP A 327 -11.01 0.77 -3.70
N ASN A 328 -11.87 0.09 -4.44
CA ASN A 328 -12.11 0.31 -5.86
C ASN A 328 -13.28 1.30 -6.11
N ASN A 329 -13.75 2.00 -5.09
CA ASN A 329 -14.73 3.06 -5.25
C ASN A 329 -14.23 4.08 -6.28
N GLU A 330 -15.05 4.40 -7.28
CA GLU A 330 -14.63 5.21 -8.45
C GLU A 330 -14.17 6.60 -8.02
N VAL A 331 -14.83 7.22 -7.04
CA VAL A 331 -14.45 8.55 -6.53
C VAL A 331 -13.16 8.45 -5.71
N ALA A 332 -13.00 7.41 -4.91
CA ALA A 332 -11.77 7.18 -4.16
C ALA A 332 -10.56 6.98 -5.10
N VAL A 333 -10.73 6.23 -6.20
CA VAL A 333 -9.70 6.06 -7.24
C VAL A 333 -9.40 7.39 -7.92
N LEU A 334 -10.44 8.17 -8.30
CA LEU A 334 -10.30 9.48 -8.94
C LEU A 334 -9.52 10.47 -8.08
N TYR A 335 -9.75 10.49 -6.78
CA TYR A 335 -9.06 11.34 -5.81
C TYR A 335 -7.77 10.71 -5.27
N GLY A 336 -7.43 9.52 -5.73
CA GLY A 336 -6.21 8.82 -5.34
C GLY A 336 -6.19 8.39 -3.88
N ILE A 337 -7.31 8.02 -3.29
CA ILE A 337 -7.42 7.61 -1.88
C ILE A 337 -6.81 6.22 -1.69
N ARG A 338 -5.85 6.11 -0.79
CA ARG A 338 -5.21 4.84 -0.38
C ARG A 338 -5.27 4.61 1.13
N ALA A 339 -5.79 5.58 1.88
CA ALA A 339 -6.00 5.50 3.32
C ALA A 339 -7.21 6.35 3.71
N VAL A 340 -7.92 5.95 4.76
CA VAL A 340 -9.01 6.70 5.37
C VAL A 340 -8.74 6.91 6.87
N PRO A 341 -9.16 8.05 7.46
CA PRO A 341 -9.91 9.14 6.86
C PRO A 341 -9.07 10.01 5.91
N ALA A 342 -9.69 10.51 4.84
CA ALA A 342 -9.11 11.51 3.94
C ALA A 342 -10.17 12.57 3.60
N SER A 343 -9.75 13.82 3.40
CA SER A 343 -10.70 14.90 3.15
C SER A 343 -10.14 15.96 2.21
N PHE A 344 -11.05 16.62 1.47
CA PHE A 344 -10.78 17.74 0.59
C PHE A 344 -11.82 18.82 0.85
N LEU A 345 -11.38 20.00 1.24
CA LEU A 345 -12.28 21.15 1.38
C LEU A 345 -12.32 21.90 0.05
N VAL A 346 -13.49 21.99 -0.53
CA VAL A 346 -13.77 22.67 -1.81
C VAL A 346 -14.50 23.97 -1.53
N ASP A 347 -14.09 25.05 -2.16
CA ASP A 347 -14.72 26.37 -2.03
C ASP A 347 -15.98 26.51 -2.93
N PRO A 348 -16.76 27.60 -2.78
CA PRO A 348 -17.97 27.84 -3.58
C PRO A 348 -17.74 27.88 -5.10
N SER A 349 -16.51 28.13 -5.56
CA SER A 349 -16.14 28.11 -6.98
C SER A 349 -15.79 26.71 -7.52
N GLY A 350 -15.68 25.71 -6.64
CA GLY A 350 -15.28 24.34 -6.99
C GLY A 350 -13.77 24.10 -6.90
N LYS A 351 -13.02 24.96 -6.20
CA LYS A 351 -11.57 24.84 -6.04
C LYS A 351 -11.20 24.19 -4.70
N ILE A 352 -10.24 23.26 -4.70
CA ILE A 352 -9.70 22.66 -3.47
C ILE A 352 -8.91 23.72 -2.69
N VAL A 353 -9.29 24.02 -1.46
CA VAL A 353 -8.66 25.03 -0.60
C VAL A 353 -7.97 24.45 0.63
N ALA A 354 -8.12 23.16 0.87
CA ALA A 354 -7.34 22.40 1.86
C ALA A 354 -7.54 20.90 1.66
N THR A 355 -6.56 20.10 2.12
CA THR A 355 -6.62 18.64 2.10
C THR A 355 -6.26 18.07 3.47
N GLY A 356 -6.75 16.86 3.79
CA GLY A 356 -6.39 16.14 5.01
C GLY A 356 -6.83 16.80 6.32
N LEU A 357 -7.84 17.67 6.28
CA LEU A 357 -8.37 18.37 7.46
C LEU A 357 -9.09 17.40 8.40
N ARG A 358 -8.77 17.46 9.69
CA ARG A 358 -9.45 16.71 10.77
C ARG A 358 -9.16 17.35 12.13
N GLY A 359 -10.01 17.06 13.12
CA GLY A 359 -9.83 17.56 14.48
C GLY A 359 -9.62 19.07 14.51
N GLU A 360 -8.62 19.53 15.24
CA GLU A 360 -8.36 20.96 15.42
C GLU A 360 -7.99 21.67 14.12
N THR A 361 -7.31 21.01 13.16
CA THR A 361 -6.98 21.64 11.87
C THR A 361 -8.22 21.97 11.03
N LEU A 362 -9.24 21.10 11.08
CA LEU A 362 -10.53 21.36 10.46
C LEU A 362 -11.25 22.54 11.17
N ASN A 363 -11.26 22.52 12.50
CA ASN A 363 -11.93 23.56 13.30
C ASN A 363 -11.35 24.94 12.99
N GLN A 364 -10.03 25.09 13.02
CA GLN A 364 -9.33 26.34 12.74
C GLN A 364 -9.55 26.80 11.29
N LYS A 365 -9.55 25.87 10.32
CA LYS A 365 -9.83 26.23 8.93
C LYS A 365 -11.24 26.77 8.76
N LEU A 366 -12.25 26.10 9.32
CA LEU A 366 -13.64 26.56 9.25
C LEU A 366 -13.84 27.86 10.01
N GLU A 367 -13.26 28.03 11.19
CA GLU A 367 -13.29 29.30 11.93
C GLU A 367 -12.66 30.45 11.12
N SER A 368 -11.57 30.19 10.39
CA SER A 368 -10.94 31.19 9.53
C SER A 368 -11.83 31.64 8.36
N LEU A 369 -12.71 30.75 7.87
CA LEU A 369 -13.60 31.02 6.73
C LEU A 369 -14.93 31.65 7.15
N PHE A 370 -15.48 31.25 8.30
CA PHE A 370 -16.85 31.61 8.71
C PHE A 370 -16.91 32.46 9.97
N GLY A 371 -15.77 32.74 10.60
CA GLY A 371 -15.69 33.42 11.90
C GLY A 371 -15.99 32.48 13.08
N LYS A 372 -15.74 32.97 14.30
CA LYS A 372 -16.14 32.24 15.52
C LYS A 372 -17.64 32.01 15.54
N ALA A 373 -18.04 30.79 15.86
CA ALA A 373 -19.45 30.56 16.15
C ALA A 373 -19.73 31.06 17.57
N ASN A 374 -20.71 31.94 17.69
CA ASN A 374 -21.22 32.41 18.98
C ASN A 374 -21.94 31.31 19.71
#